data_dc15bb0d4027ec718e1db35201fc8ffa
#
_entry.id   dc15bb0d4027ec718e1db35201fc8ffa
#
_cell.length_a   1.000
_cell.length_b   1.000
_cell.length_c   1.000
_cell.angle_alpha   90.00
_cell.angle_beta   90.00
_cell.angle_gamma   90.00
#
_symmetry.space_group_name_H-M   'P 1'
#
loop_
_entity.id
_entity.type
_entity.pdbx_description
1 polymer ?
#
loop_
_entity_poly.entity_id
_entity_poly.type
_entity_poly.pdbx_seq_one_letter_code
_entity_poly.pdbx_strand_id
1 'polypeptide(L)'
;LLATLPGIGCPMSPLLIFFGIVMGPRFGLPVTCAIGIAATSFCSIWTYALASGPLRVFLKKNLLNKWAIPEFSDSSALRLGIIVRITPGIPYSVQNVALGVMGMRFKTYLLASLPAQSLYTIGFIVTGGTLFEGRAGLAITAVLFLIVIILVTRILNKPSTSYVE
;
A
#
# COMPACT_ATOMS: atom_id res chain seq x y z
N LEU A 1 13.63 7.89 -5.73
CA LEU A 1 13.28 6.51 -6.11
C LEU A 1 11.99 6.07 -5.42
N LEU A 2 11.88 6.04 -4.07
CA LEU A 2 10.67 5.59 -3.35
C LEU A 2 9.43 6.47 -3.64
N ALA A 3 9.61 7.73 -3.96
CA ALA A 3 8.53 8.66 -4.25
C ALA A 3 7.92 8.48 -5.67
N THR A 4 8.58 7.75 -6.56
CA THR A 4 8.21 7.67 -7.98
C THR A 4 8.08 6.25 -8.50
N LEU A 5 9.08 5.40 -8.32
CA LEU A 5 9.14 4.06 -8.91
C LEU A 5 7.96 3.15 -8.55
N PRO A 6 7.49 3.09 -7.28
CA PRO A 6 6.33 2.27 -6.94
C PRO A 6 5.06 2.71 -7.64
N GLY A 7 4.93 4.02 -7.92
CA GLY A 7 3.80 4.57 -8.65
C GLY A 7 3.74 4.17 -10.12
N ILE A 8 4.89 3.87 -10.72
CA ILE A 8 5.02 3.45 -12.13
C ILE A 8 4.90 1.91 -12.28
N GLY A 9 4.80 1.18 -11.16
CA GLY A 9 4.63 -0.28 -11.18
C GLY A 9 5.82 -1.07 -10.67
N CYS A 10 6.89 -0.43 -10.23
CA CYS A 10 8.01 -1.13 -9.59
C CYS A 10 7.57 -1.74 -8.24
N PRO A 11 8.03 -2.97 -7.91
CA PRO A 11 7.71 -3.59 -6.63
C PRO A 11 8.22 -2.74 -5.47
N MET A 12 7.31 -2.38 -4.55
CA MET A 12 7.63 -1.50 -3.43
C MET A 12 8.50 -2.18 -2.38
N SER A 13 8.27 -3.48 -2.12
CA SER A 13 8.93 -4.21 -1.04
C SER A 13 10.45 -4.29 -1.19
N PRO A 14 11.03 -4.70 -2.35
CA PRO A 14 12.47 -4.71 -2.55
C PRO A 14 13.10 -3.32 -2.41
N LEU A 15 12.41 -2.28 -2.90
CA LEU A 15 12.89 -0.90 -2.79
C LEU A 15 12.98 -0.43 -1.33
N LEU A 16 12.00 -0.80 -0.50
CA LEU A 16 12.00 -0.44 0.93
C LEU A 16 13.06 -1.21 1.71
N ILE A 17 13.24 -2.51 1.42
CA ILE A 17 14.31 -3.32 2.02
C ILE A 17 15.67 -2.72 1.67
N PHE A 18 15.91 -2.45 0.38
CA PHE A 18 17.15 -1.83 -0.09
C PHE A 18 17.37 -0.47 0.55
N PHE A 19 16.32 0.34 0.68
CA PHE A 19 16.38 1.64 1.35
C PHE A 19 16.76 1.49 2.83
N GLY A 20 16.23 0.49 3.53
CA GLY A 20 16.60 0.15 4.90
C GLY A 20 18.07 -0.25 5.04
N ILE A 21 18.58 -1.08 4.10
CA ILE A 21 19.99 -1.49 4.05
C ILE A 21 20.92 -0.30 3.88
N VAL A 22 20.61 0.61 2.97
CA VAL A 22 21.52 1.71 2.61
C VAL A 22 21.44 2.88 3.59
N MET A 23 20.23 3.24 4.04
CA MET A 23 19.99 4.41 4.87
C MET A 23 19.97 4.12 6.36
N GLY A 24 19.60 2.89 6.76
CA GLY A 24 19.56 2.50 8.18
C GLY A 24 20.85 2.75 8.93
N PRO A 25 22.02 2.26 8.43
CA PRO A 25 23.30 2.48 9.08
C PRO A 25 23.77 3.94 9.11
N ARG A 26 23.29 4.77 8.17
CA ARG A 26 23.71 6.18 8.04
C ARG A 26 22.93 7.13 8.94
N PHE A 27 21.62 6.94 9.02
CA PHE A 27 20.71 7.88 9.69
C PHE A 27 19.98 7.29 10.89
N GLY A 28 20.16 6.00 11.14
CA GLY A 28 19.39 5.25 12.12
C GLY A 28 17.99 4.88 11.60
N LEU A 29 17.44 3.78 12.14
CA LEU A 29 16.15 3.24 11.71
C LEU A 29 14.98 4.22 11.84
N PRO A 30 14.84 5.00 12.96
CA PRO A 30 13.69 5.92 13.09
C PRO A 30 13.64 6.98 12.00
N VAL A 31 14.78 7.61 11.70
CA VAL A 31 14.87 8.63 10.66
C VAL A 31 14.62 8.03 9.28
N THR A 32 15.20 6.86 9.02
CA THR A 32 15.01 6.13 7.75
C THR A 32 13.53 5.76 7.55
N CYS A 33 12.84 5.30 8.59
CA CYS A 33 11.41 5.02 8.53
C CYS A 33 10.59 6.29 8.26
N ALA A 34 10.90 7.40 8.92
CA ALA A 34 10.21 8.67 8.71
C ALA A 34 10.34 9.15 7.25
N ILE A 35 11.55 9.11 6.69
CA ILE A 35 11.80 9.45 5.28
C ILE A 35 11.07 8.49 4.34
N GLY A 36 11.11 7.19 4.63
CA GLY A 36 10.40 6.17 3.86
C GLY A 36 8.89 6.39 3.83
N ILE A 37 8.28 6.67 5.00
CA ILE A 37 6.85 6.98 5.11
C ILE A 37 6.51 8.25 4.32
N ALA A 38 7.30 9.31 4.46
CA ALA A 38 7.07 10.54 3.72
C ALA A 38 7.15 10.32 2.20
N ALA A 39 8.17 9.60 1.73
CA ALA A 39 8.35 9.30 0.30
C ALA A 39 7.22 8.43 -0.28
N THR A 40 6.81 7.39 0.44
CA THR A 40 5.72 6.51 0.00
C THR A 40 4.36 7.20 0.08
N SER A 41 4.14 8.07 1.07
CA SER A 41 2.93 8.90 1.17
C SER A 41 2.84 9.87 0.00
N PHE A 42 3.93 10.53 -0.35
CA PHE A 42 4.00 11.37 -1.54
C PHE A 42 3.69 10.58 -2.81
N CYS A 43 4.29 9.38 -2.94
CA CYS A 43 4.00 8.48 -4.06
C CYS A 43 2.51 8.13 -4.15
N SER A 44 1.87 7.83 -3.03
CA SER A 44 0.42 7.58 -2.95
C SER A 44 -0.41 8.76 -3.43
N ILE A 45 -0.06 9.97 -2.99
CA ILE A 45 -0.83 11.19 -3.27
C ILE A 45 -0.80 11.52 -4.75
N TRP A 46 0.37 11.54 -5.39
CA TRP A 46 0.45 11.90 -6.80
C TRP A 46 -0.15 10.83 -7.72
N THR A 47 0.04 9.53 -7.40
CA THR A 47 -0.58 8.45 -8.17
C THR A 47 -2.09 8.44 -8.06
N TYR A 48 -2.63 8.72 -6.86
CA TYR A 48 -4.05 8.92 -6.66
C TYR A 48 -4.56 10.14 -7.44
N ALA A 49 -3.85 11.27 -7.40
CA ALA A 49 -4.24 12.48 -8.12
C ALA A 49 -4.34 12.26 -9.63
N LEU A 50 -3.37 11.54 -10.21
CA LEU A 50 -3.42 11.14 -11.62
C LEU A 50 -4.59 10.20 -11.90
N ALA A 51 -4.82 9.23 -11.01
CA ALA A 51 -5.86 8.23 -11.18
C ALA A 51 -7.28 8.81 -11.04
N SER A 52 -7.49 9.73 -10.08
CA SER A 52 -8.79 10.35 -9.82
C SER A 52 -9.14 11.46 -10.82
N GLY A 53 -8.15 12.05 -11.48
CA GLY A 53 -8.28 13.12 -12.47
C GLY A 53 -8.27 12.58 -13.89
N PRO A 54 -7.19 12.82 -14.67
CA PRO A 54 -7.15 12.57 -16.11
C PRO A 54 -7.37 11.09 -16.46
N LEU A 55 -6.80 10.17 -15.69
CA LEU A 55 -6.94 8.74 -15.98
C LEU A 55 -8.38 8.25 -15.76
N ARG A 56 -9.08 8.75 -14.76
CA ARG A 56 -10.49 8.41 -14.53
C ARG A 56 -11.36 8.85 -15.70
N VAL A 57 -11.14 10.07 -16.22
CA VAL A 57 -11.88 10.59 -17.36
C VAL A 57 -11.63 9.73 -18.61
N PHE A 58 -10.37 9.41 -18.88
CA PHE A 58 -9.97 8.56 -20.01
C PHE A 58 -10.57 7.15 -19.91
N LEU A 59 -10.46 6.50 -18.75
CA LEU A 59 -10.98 5.16 -18.52
C LEU A 59 -12.52 5.11 -18.57
N LYS A 60 -13.20 6.09 -18.00
CA LYS A 60 -14.67 6.19 -18.11
C LYS A 60 -15.11 6.30 -19.56
N LYS A 61 -14.43 7.10 -20.38
CA LYS A 61 -14.80 7.32 -21.77
C LYS A 61 -14.54 6.09 -22.65
N ASN A 62 -13.42 5.39 -22.44
CA ASN A 62 -12.94 4.37 -23.38
C ASN A 62 -13.18 2.92 -22.93
N LEU A 63 -13.17 2.63 -21.64
CA LEU A 63 -13.23 1.27 -21.10
C LEU A 63 -14.44 1.01 -20.22
N LEU A 64 -14.87 2.00 -19.45
CA LEU A 64 -15.92 1.84 -18.44
C LEU A 64 -17.28 2.38 -18.90
N ASN A 65 -17.43 2.70 -20.19
CA ASN A 65 -18.68 3.26 -20.76
C ASN A 65 -19.88 2.30 -20.59
N LYS A 66 -19.61 0.99 -20.43
CA LYS A 66 -20.62 -0.06 -20.20
C LYS A 66 -20.73 -0.49 -18.73
N TRP A 67 -19.87 0.02 -17.84
CA TRP A 67 -19.84 -0.38 -16.43
C TRP A 67 -20.25 0.80 -15.56
N ALA A 68 -21.37 0.67 -14.87
CA ALA A 68 -21.77 1.61 -13.84
C ALA A 68 -20.76 1.47 -12.68
N ILE A 69 -19.95 2.50 -12.44
CA ILE A 69 -19.13 2.55 -11.23
C ILE A 69 -20.08 2.78 -10.06
N PRO A 70 -20.18 1.85 -9.10
CA PRO A 70 -21.07 2.03 -7.97
C PRO A 70 -20.72 3.30 -7.19
N GLU A 71 -21.72 4.09 -6.81
CA GLU A 71 -21.53 5.17 -5.86
C GLU A 71 -21.46 4.58 -4.45
N PHE A 72 -20.29 4.71 -3.82
CA PHE A 72 -20.10 4.22 -2.46
C PHE A 72 -20.38 5.33 -1.46
N SER A 73 -21.10 5.00 -0.38
CA SER A 73 -21.11 5.84 0.81
C SER A 73 -19.69 5.91 1.40
N ASP A 74 -19.35 6.99 2.12
CA ASP A 74 -18.01 7.18 2.67
C ASP A 74 -17.56 6.02 3.56
N SER A 75 -18.46 5.40 4.32
CA SER A 75 -18.17 4.23 5.15
C SER A 75 -17.88 2.98 4.33
N SER A 76 -18.64 2.73 3.26
CA SER A 76 -18.39 1.60 2.35
C SER A 76 -17.11 1.79 1.55
N ALA A 77 -16.82 3.03 1.12
CA ALA A 77 -15.58 3.39 0.45
C ALA A 77 -14.35 3.19 1.36
N LEU A 78 -14.44 3.57 2.65
CA LEU A 78 -13.37 3.35 3.61
C LEU A 78 -13.08 1.87 3.81
N ARG A 79 -14.11 1.04 4.02
CA ARG A 79 -13.98 -0.42 4.15
C ARG A 79 -13.33 -1.03 2.91
N LEU A 80 -13.80 -0.65 1.72
CA LEU A 80 -13.21 -1.11 0.46
C LEU A 80 -11.75 -0.71 0.34
N GLY A 81 -11.42 0.55 0.68
CA GLY A 81 -10.05 1.04 0.66
C GLY A 81 -9.12 0.24 1.57
N ILE A 82 -9.57 -0.06 2.79
CA ILE A 82 -8.82 -0.89 3.75
C ILE A 82 -8.64 -2.32 3.18
N ILE A 83 -9.70 -2.94 2.68
CA ILE A 83 -9.64 -4.28 2.10
C ILE A 83 -8.62 -4.32 0.95
N VAL A 84 -8.68 -3.38 0.00
CA VAL A 84 -7.75 -3.30 -1.12
C VAL A 84 -6.30 -3.15 -0.64
N ARG A 85 -6.06 -2.35 0.42
CA ARG A 85 -4.71 -2.14 0.99
C ARG A 85 -4.16 -3.35 1.70
N ILE A 86 -5.02 -4.12 2.34
CA ILE A 86 -4.64 -5.29 3.12
C ILE A 86 -4.55 -6.53 2.22
N THR A 87 -5.22 -6.55 1.07
CA THR A 87 -5.22 -7.71 0.18
C THR A 87 -3.83 -7.94 -0.41
N PRO A 88 -3.17 -9.07 -0.09
CA PRO A 88 -1.86 -9.38 -0.64
C PRO A 88 -1.96 -9.73 -2.13
N GLY A 89 -0.90 -9.46 -2.88
CA GLY A 89 -0.80 -9.80 -4.29
C GLY A 89 -1.25 -8.71 -5.26
N ILE A 90 -1.93 -7.67 -4.80
CA ILE A 90 -2.26 -6.52 -5.65
C ILE A 90 -1.08 -5.54 -5.65
N PRO A 91 -0.47 -5.25 -6.80
CA PRO A 91 0.63 -4.27 -6.88
C PRO A 91 0.21 -2.90 -6.33
N TYR A 92 1.13 -2.23 -5.64
CA TYR A 92 0.90 -0.93 -5.00
C TYR A 92 0.31 0.13 -5.96
N SER A 93 0.85 0.21 -7.18
CA SER A 93 0.35 1.12 -8.22
C SER A 93 -1.09 0.82 -8.61
N VAL A 94 -1.43 -0.47 -8.76
CA VAL A 94 -2.79 -0.90 -9.11
C VAL A 94 -3.77 -0.54 -7.99
N GLN A 95 -3.40 -0.70 -6.73
CA GLN A 95 -4.23 -0.28 -5.60
C GLN A 95 -4.53 1.22 -5.64
N ASN A 96 -3.51 2.06 -5.88
CA ASN A 96 -3.68 3.51 -5.95
C ASN A 96 -4.58 3.91 -7.12
N VAL A 97 -4.33 3.31 -8.29
CA VAL A 97 -5.12 3.58 -9.51
C VAL A 97 -6.56 3.13 -9.32
N ALA A 98 -6.80 1.93 -8.81
CA ALA A 98 -8.15 1.41 -8.59
C ALA A 98 -8.97 2.34 -7.68
N LEU A 99 -8.43 2.70 -6.51
CA LEU A 99 -9.12 3.58 -5.56
C LEU A 99 -9.37 4.99 -6.13
N GLY A 100 -8.42 5.53 -6.90
CA GLY A 100 -8.58 6.81 -7.58
C GLY A 100 -9.65 6.77 -8.68
N VAL A 101 -9.62 5.78 -9.55
CA VAL A 101 -10.59 5.61 -10.66
C VAL A 101 -12.01 5.37 -10.14
N MET A 102 -12.15 4.63 -9.04
CA MET A 102 -13.46 4.41 -8.37
C MET A 102 -14.03 5.71 -7.79
N GLY A 103 -13.25 6.80 -7.73
CA GLY A 103 -13.72 8.10 -7.27
C GLY A 103 -13.87 8.22 -5.78
N MET A 104 -13.10 7.44 -5.02
CA MET A 104 -13.02 7.59 -3.57
C MET A 104 -12.63 9.04 -3.22
N ARG A 105 -13.25 9.63 -2.21
CA ARG A 105 -12.89 10.97 -1.73
C ARG A 105 -11.46 10.97 -1.18
N PHE A 106 -10.70 12.03 -1.43
CA PHE A 106 -9.30 12.13 -1.04
C PHE A 106 -9.05 11.86 0.46
N LYS A 107 -9.90 12.41 1.33
CA LYS A 107 -9.81 12.15 2.78
C LYS A 107 -9.98 10.68 3.13
N THR A 108 -10.98 10.02 2.56
CA THR A 108 -11.26 8.59 2.76
C THR A 108 -10.11 7.74 2.23
N TYR A 109 -9.55 8.12 1.07
CA TYR A 109 -8.36 7.48 0.50
C TYR A 109 -7.15 7.57 1.44
N LEU A 110 -6.85 8.75 2.00
CA LEU A 110 -5.74 8.92 2.94
C LEU A 110 -5.93 8.10 4.21
N LEU A 111 -7.14 8.13 4.80
CA LEU A 111 -7.47 7.37 6.01
C LEU A 111 -7.32 5.85 5.81
N ALA A 112 -7.69 5.34 4.64
CA ALA A 112 -7.50 3.92 4.32
C ALA A 112 -6.04 3.58 4.02
N SER A 113 -5.30 4.50 3.38
CA SER A 113 -3.99 4.21 2.78
C SER A 113 -2.83 4.45 3.73
N LEU A 114 -2.80 5.61 4.41
CA LEU A 114 -1.64 6.00 5.20
C LEU A 114 -1.32 5.03 6.35
N PRO A 115 -2.28 4.58 7.18
CA PRO A 115 -1.96 3.66 8.26
C PRO A 115 -1.42 2.32 7.75
N ALA A 116 -2.11 1.73 6.76
CA ALA A 116 -1.71 0.45 6.20
C ALA A 116 -0.32 0.52 5.56
N GLN A 117 -0.07 1.52 4.70
CA GLN A 117 1.21 1.63 4.02
C GLN A 117 2.35 2.00 4.97
N SER A 118 2.11 2.80 6.02
CA SER A 118 3.13 3.14 7.02
C SER A 118 3.60 1.88 7.75
N LEU A 119 2.68 0.99 8.11
CA LEU A 119 3.00 -0.27 8.75
C LEU A 119 3.89 -1.15 7.87
N TYR A 120 3.53 -1.32 6.60
CA TYR A 120 4.35 -2.06 5.63
C TYR A 120 5.72 -1.40 5.40
N THR A 121 5.75 -0.07 5.27
CA THR A 121 6.99 0.70 5.07
C THR A 121 7.96 0.49 6.23
N ILE A 122 7.48 0.62 7.47
CA ILE A 122 8.29 0.38 8.68
C ILE A 122 8.81 -1.06 8.68
N GLY A 123 7.92 -2.05 8.47
CA GLY A 123 8.29 -3.46 8.48
C GLY A 123 9.41 -3.79 7.49
N PHE A 124 9.30 -3.35 6.25
CA PHE A 124 10.31 -3.63 5.23
C PHE A 124 11.63 -2.86 5.46
N ILE A 125 11.57 -1.60 5.91
CA ILE A 125 12.77 -0.82 6.22
C ILE A 125 13.52 -1.40 7.40
N VAL A 126 12.82 -1.78 8.47
CA VAL A 126 13.43 -2.41 9.65
C VAL A 126 14.04 -3.74 9.27
N THR A 127 13.36 -4.56 8.48
CA THR A 127 13.91 -5.83 7.98
C THR A 127 15.23 -5.59 7.23
N GLY A 128 15.25 -4.64 6.30
CA GLY A 128 16.46 -4.30 5.53
C GLY A 128 17.60 -3.80 6.42
N GLY A 129 17.34 -2.84 7.29
CA GLY A 129 18.35 -2.24 8.15
C GLY A 129 18.96 -3.22 9.14
N THR A 130 18.14 -4.09 9.74
CA THR A 130 18.61 -5.08 10.72
C THR A 130 19.40 -6.23 10.08
N LEU A 131 19.09 -6.61 8.85
CA LEU A 131 19.87 -7.57 8.08
C LEU A 131 21.30 -7.05 7.84
N PHE A 132 21.45 -5.79 7.48
CA PHE A 132 22.75 -5.19 7.22
C PHE A 132 23.59 -5.02 8.48
N GLU A 133 22.97 -4.69 9.61
CA GLU A 133 23.65 -4.54 10.91
C GLU A 133 24.02 -5.89 11.57
N GLY A 134 23.76 -7.01 10.92
CA GLY A 134 24.00 -8.35 11.48
C GLY A 134 23.08 -8.73 12.64
N ARG A 135 22.04 -7.97 12.87
CA ARG A 135 21.01 -8.24 13.90
C ARG A 135 19.96 -9.21 13.40
N ALA A 136 20.40 -10.41 13.03
CA ALA A 136 19.56 -11.44 12.43
C ALA A 136 18.27 -11.71 13.23
N GLY A 137 18.35 -11.68 14.57
CA GLY A 137 17.17 -11.88 15.43
C GLY A 137 16.06 -10.86 15.22
N LEU A 138 16.42 -9.57 15.10
CA LEU A 138 15.44 -8.50 14.83
C LEU A 138 14.89 -8.61 13.42
N ALA A 139 15.73 -8.97 12.43
CA ALA A 139 15.29 -9.21 11.07
C ALA A 139 14.28 -10.35 10.98
N ILE A 140 14.56 -11.47 11.64
CA ILE A 140 13.64 -12.61 11.73
C ILE A 140 12.32 -12.19 12.39
N THR A 141 12.38 -11.44 13.50
CA THR A 141 11.18 -10.93 14.18
C THR A 141 10.34 -10.03 13.27
N ALA A 142 10.98 -9.12 12.52
CA ALA A 142 10.30 -8.24 11.57
C ALA A 142 9.63 -9.03 10.44
N VAL A 143 10.30 -10.05 9.90
CA VAL A 143 9.74 -10.95 8.88
C VAL A 143 8.55 -11.73 9.42
N LEU A 144 8.68 -12.32 10.63
CA LEU A 144 7.58 -13.03 11.28
C LEU A 144 6.38 -12.12 11.53
N PHE A 145 6.62 -10.89 11.97
CA PHE A 145 5.55 -9.90 12.16
C PHE A 145 4.82 -9.58 10.85
N LEU A 146 5.55 -9.41 9.74
CA LEU A 146 4.96 -9.23 8.42
C LEU A 146 4.14 -10.46 7.98
N ILE A 147 4.66 -11.66 8.21
CA ILE A 147 3.94 -12.92 7.91
C ILE A 147 2.65 -12.98 8.71
N VAL A 148 2.69 -12.67 10.02
CA VAL A 148 1.49 -12.65 10.88
C VAL A 148 0.45 -11.66 10.35
N ILE A 149 0.85 -10.44 9.98
CA ILE A 149 -0.05 -9.45 9.39
C ILE A 149 -0.70 -10.03 8.13
N ILE A 150 0.09 -10.62 7.22
CA ILE A 150 -0.42 -11.22 5.98
C ILE A 150 -1.40 -12.37 6.28
N LEU A 151 -1.09 -13.23 7.24
CA LEU A 151 -1.97 -14.34 7.64
C LEU A 151 -3.27 -13.86 8.26
N VAL A 152 -3.20 -12.89 9.19
CA VAL A 152 -4.38 -12.30 9.83
C VAL A 152 -5.28 -11.67 8.77
N THR A 153 -4.72 -10.92 7.83
CA THR A 153 -5.49 -10.31 6.75
C THR A 153 -6.11 -11.33 5.81
N ARG A 154 -5.41 -12.43 5.53
CA ARG A 154 -5.99 -13.55 4.75
C ARG A 154 -7.15 -14.21 5.48
N ILE A 155 -7.04 -14.43 6.79
CA ILE A 155 -8.09 -15.04 7.61
C ILE A 155 -9.33 -14.12 7.65
N LEU A 156 -9.13 -12.82 7.88
CA LEU A 156 -10.21 -11.83 7.94
C LEU A 156 -10.92 -11.64 6.58
N ASN A 157 -10.20 -11.82 5.47
CA ASN A 157 -10.73 -11.68 4.12
C ASN A 157 -11.23 -13.01 3.52
N LYS A 158 -11.27 -14.10 4.30
CA LYS A 158 -11.85 -15.35 3.83
C LYS A 158 -13.34 -15.13 3.51
N PRO A 159 -13.78 -15.26 2.26
CA PRO A 159 -15.21 -15.14 1.95
C PRO A 159 -15.94 -16.17 2.76
N SER A 160 -16.97 -15.75 3.51
CA SER A 160 -17.91 -16.68 4.11
C SER A 160 -18.62 -17.39 2.94
N THR A 161 -18.24 -18.62 2.67
CA THR A 161 -19.01 -19.52 1.82
C THR A 161 -20.33 -19.78 2.53
N SER A 162 -21.31 -18.89 2.30
CA SER A 162 -22.69 -19.22 2.59
C SER A 162 -23.08 -20.32 1.59
N TYR A 163 -23.13 -21.53 2.07
CA TYR A 163 -23.81 -22.61 1.36
C TYR A 163 -25.28 -22.19 1.19
N VAL A 164 -25.63 -21.86 -0.04
CA VAL A 164 -27.04 -21.78 -0.44
C VAL A 164 -27.44 -23.22 -0.68
N GLU A 165 -28.18 -23.78 0.29
CA GLU A 165 -29.04 -24.95 0.06
C GLU A 165 -30.30 -24.51 -0.67
#